data_86e15f28794f0fe41646649618c8e2dc
#
_entry.id   86e15f28794f0fe41646649618c8e2dc
#
_cell.length_a   1.000
_cell.length_b   1.000
_cell.length_c   1.000
_cell.angle_alpha   90.00
_cell.angle_beta   90.00
_cell.angle_gamma   90.00
#
_symmetry.space_group_name_H-M   'P 1'
#
loop_
_entity.id
_entity.type
_entity.pdbx_description
1 polymer ?
#
loop_
_entity_poly.entity_id
_entity_poly.type
_entity_poly.pdbx_seq_one_letter_code
_entity_poly.pdbx_strand_id
1 'polypeptide(L)'
;MNHTLNQFRLRTIFIHTLLFLLPFLVLITNVGVGLCSFALLGAALAGWRQWPRLAPHLGQVRGVLLAFGVVLLLAILGAVLGADGRLRDLEKPARMLAAASAMMAVVAFQPHRKALWWGLIAGALAGAAFIAWQRWGLGIDRPGGLINSITFGDLMLCMGLLCLAATLDFSGRGTLWPGLGALAGIFGSIATGTRGGWIAVVLCVLLMLRYGHVLQGRLRKGLALLGLALVVSTYFIPQTGARARVDQGFDDVQQYFNGTYAYTNVGTRLELWRGAAQLIVEHPVLGASAATARAGLEQLVAQRRVQPFVLEFDHFHNDILQVLVYGGVVGLLAWLSTLVAPFVFFARQMRHPRAAAPALAGMLLVLSYFGFGLTEVIFWSVRSAMFYALMVFVLVGLCLNARPAGAGQAGSSAS
;
A
#
# COMPACT_ATOMS: atom_id res chain seq x y z
N MET A 1 -35.75 -10.69 22.72
CA MET A 1 -35.59 -9.83 21.53
C MET A 1 -34.67 -8.64 21.77
N ASN A 2 -34.76 -7.90 22.88
CA ASN A 2 -33.90 -6.75 23.18
C ASN A 2 -32.41 -7.08 23.39
N HIS A 3 -32.07 -8.23 23.96
CA HIS A 3 -30.66 -8.63 24.23
C HIS A 3 -29.88 -8.94 22.93
N THR A 4 -30.53 -9.58 21.97
CA THR A 4 -29.91 -9.90 20.67
C THR A 4 -29.73 -8.66 19.79
N LEU A 5 -30.65 -7.70 19.83
CA LEU A 5 -30.56 -6.41 19.14
C LEU A 5 -29.43 -5.55 19.73
N ASN A 6 -29.25 -5.54 21.04
CA ASN A 6 -28.15 -4.82 21.71
C ASN A 6 -26.79 -5.43 21.37
N GLN A 7 -26.67 -6.75 21.36
CA GLN A 7 -25.41 -7.42 20.96
C GLN A 7 -25.04 -7.15 19.51
N PHE A 8 -26.00 -7.12 18.59
CA PHE A 8 -25.73 -6.78 17.19
C PHE A 8 -25.28 -5.35 17.02
N ARG A 9 -25.91 -4.39 17.72
CA ARG A 9 -25.49 -2.98 17.73
C ARG A 9 -24.06 -2.79 18.26
N LEU A 10 -23.71 -3.44 19.36
CA LEU A 10 -22.37 -3.38 19.95
C LEU A 10 -21.31 -3.91 18.98
N ARG A 11 -21.58 -5.03 18.31
CA ARG A 11 -20.65 -5.60 17.30
C ARG A 11 -20.48 -4.68 16.10
N THR A 12 -21.55 -4.04 15.63
CA THR A 12 -21.47 -3.08 14.53
C THR A 12 -20.67 -1.85 14.92
N ILE A 13 -20.88 -1.31 16.13
CA ILE A 13 -20.06 -0.19 16.67
C ILE A 13 -18.59 -0.61 16.75
N PHE A 14 -18.30 -1.80 17.23
CA PHE A 14 -16.94 -2.32 17.32
C PHE A 14 -16.24 -2.35 15.95
N ILE A 15 -16.91 -2.84 14.90
CA ILE A 15 -16.36 -2.85 13.55
C ILE A 15 -16.17 -1.42 13.00
N HIS A 16 -17.12 -0.50 13.26
CA HIS A 16 -16.94 0.91 12.91
C HIS A 16 -15.68 1.50 13.55
N THR A 17 -15.48 1.22 14.83
CA THR A 17 -14.28 1.67 15.56
C THR A 17 -13.00 1.09 14.96
N LEU A 18 -12.98 -0.20 14.60
CA LEU A 18 -11.82 -0.83 13.96
C LEU A 18 -11.52 -0.25 12.58
N LEU A 19 -12.56 0.02 11.77
CA LEU A 19 -12.39 0.67 10.46
C LEU A 19 -11.83 2.09 10.59
N PHE A 20 -12.22 2.82 11.62
CA PHE A 20 -11.66 4.13 11.92
C PHE A 20 -10.21 4.02 12.41
N LEU A 21 -9.95 3.15 13.39
CA LEU A 21 -8.65 3.02 14.03
C LEU A 21 -7.56 2.46 13.09
N LEU A 22 -7.91 1.60 12.13
CA LEU A 22 -6.93 1.01 11.22
C LEU A 22 -6.07 2.06 10.50
N PRO A 23 -6.61 3.00 9.71
CA PRO A 23 -5.79 4.03 9.09
C PRO A 23 -5.34 5.13 10.07
N PHE A 24 -6.10 5.39 11.16
CA PHE A 24 -5.73 6.38 12.15
C PHE A 24 -4.44 6.02 12.88
N LEU A 25 -4.30 4.76 13.31
CA LEU A 25 -3.18 4.30 14.14
C LEU A 25 -1.93 3.90 13.34
N VAL A 26 -2.02 3.72 12.02
CA VAL A 26 -0.93 3.14 11.22
C VAL A 26 0.38 3.92 11.32
N LEU A 27 0.31 5.25 11.41
CA LEU A 27 1.50 6.12 11.42
C LEU A 27 1.87 6.65 12.81
N ILE A 28 0.91 6.71 13.73
CA ILE A 28 1.10 7.34 15.04
C ILE A 28 1.35 6.33 16.17
N THR A 29 1.31 5.02 15.88
CA THR A 29 1.60 3.97 16.87
C THR A 29 2.45 2.85 16.28
N ASN A 30 3.20 2.13 17.13
CA ASN A 30 3.96 0.95 16.71
C ASN A 30 3.10 -0.32 16.60
N VAL A 31 1.99 -0.39 17.33
CA VAL A 31 1.18 -1.60 17.50
C VAL A 31 -0.20 -1.54 16.83
N GLY A 32 -0.62 -0.35 16.36
CA GLY A 32 -1.99 -0.10 15.90
C GLY A 32 -2.45 -1.03 14.78
N VAL A 33 -1.62 -1.26 13.76
CA VAL A 33 -1.95 -2.17 12.64
C VAL A 33 -2.09 -3.61 13.13
N GLY A 34 -1.20 -4.04 14.03
CA GLY A 34 -1.26 -5.38 14.64
C GLY A 34 -2.53 -5.57 15.46
N LEU A 35 -2.86 -4.62 16.34
CA LEU A 35 -4.09 -4.66 17.14
C LEU A 35 -5.34 -4.71 16.25
N CYS A 36 -5.43 -3.86 15.23
CA CYS A 36 -6.55 -3.87 14.29
C CYS A 36 -6.65 -5.20 13.52
N SER A 37 -5.50 -5.78 13.11
CA SER A 37 -5.46 -7.07 12.41
C SER A 37 -6.04 -8.19 13.27
N PHE A 38 -5.57 -8.35 14.52
CA PHE A 38 -6.07 -9.37 15.44
C PHE A 38 -7.53 -9.14 15.84
N ALA A 39 -7.91 -7.88 16.05
CA ALA A 39 -9.29 -7.53 16.39
C ALA A 39 -10.26 -7.82 15.24
N LEU A 40 -9.87 -7.56 13.98
CA LEU A 40 -10.65 -7.90 12.79
C LEU A 40 -10.74 -9.42 12.59
N LEU A 41 -9.66 -10.16 12.87
CA LEU A 41 -9.69 -11.62 12.87
C LEU A 41 -10.67 -12.16 13.93
N GLY A 42 -10.57 -11.66 15.15
CA GLY A 42 -11.51 -12.02 16.24
C GLY A 42 -12.96 -11.70 15.90
N ALA A 43 -13.20 -10.52 15.27
CA ALA A 43 -14.53 -10.13 14.80
C ALA A 43 -15.06 -11.06 13.70
N ALA A 44 -14.21 -11.44 12.73
CA ALA A 44 -14.59 -12.38 11.68
C ALA A 44 -14.98 -13.74 12.28
N LEU A 45 -14.20 -14.27 13.23
CA LEU A 45 -14.49 -15.50 13.95
C LEU A 45 -15.78 -15.40 14.76
N ALA A 46 -15.98 -14.29 15.49
CA ALA A 46 -17.23 -14.05 16.23
C ALA A 46 -18.45 -13.91 15.31
N GLY A 47 -18.23 -13.51 14.06
CA GLY A 47 -19.22 -13.40 13.00
C GLY A 47 -19.43 -14.67 12.16
N TRP A 48 -18.91 -15.84 12.55
CA TRP A 48 -18.90 -17.05 11.73
C TRP A 48 -20.29 -17.48 11.20
N ARG A 49 -21.33 -17.24 11.97
CA ARG A 49 -22.73 -17.51 11.54
C ARG A 49 -23.18 -16.69 10.34
N GLN A 50 -22.48 -15.60 10.02
CA GLN A 50 -22.76 -14.71 8.90
C GLN A 50 -21.90 -15.03 7.67
N TRP A 51 -20.93 -15.95 7.75
CA TRP A 51 -20.07 -16.33 6.63
C TRP A 51 -20.84 -16.83 5.39
N PRO A 52 -21.99 -17.50 5.50
CA PRO A 52 -22.79 -17.83 4.31
C PRO A 52 -23.15 -16.63 3.42
N ARG A 53 -23.15 -15.41 3.97
CA ARG A 53 -23.32 -14.17 3.18
C ARG A 53 -22.20 -13.94 2.15
N LEU A 54 -21.04 -14.54 2.35
CA LEU A 54 -19.93 -14.48 1.39
C LEU A 54 -20.10 -15.45 0.23
N ALA A 55 -20.86 -16.53 0.39
CA ALA A 55 -21.00 -17.59 -0.62
C ALA A 55 -21.37 -17.04 -2.02
N PRO A 56 -22.36 -16.12 -2.17
CA PRO A 56 -22.71 -15.54 -3.48
C PRO A 56 -21.58 -14.71 -4.11
N HIS A 57 -20.61 -14.26 -3.31
CA HIS A 57 -19.53 -13.38 -3.72
C HIS A 57 -18.20 -14.11 -3.97
N LEU A 58 -18.10 -15.41 -3.59
CA LEU A 58 -16.85 -16.18 -3.71
C LEU A 58 -16.27 -16.16 -5.12
N GLY A 59 -17.10 -16.29 -6.16
CA GLY A 59 -16.67 -16.22 -7.55
C GLY A 59 -15.99 -14.90 -7.92
N GLN A 60 -16.37 -13.80 -7.25
CA GLN A 60 -15.83 -12.47 -7.52
C GLN A 60 -14.51 -12.22 -6.78
N VAL A 61 -14.36 -12.76 -5.57
CA VAL A 61 -13.20 -12.51 -4.71
C VAL A 61 -12.13 -13.60 -4.79
N ARG A 62 -12.47 -14.77 -5.41
CA ARG A 62 -11.53 -15.90 -5.52
C ARG A 62 -10.17 -15.52 -6.07
N GLY A 63 -10.13 -14.66 -7.08
CA GLY A 63 -8.87 -14.21 -7.68
C GLY A 63 -8.00 -13.43 -6.70
N VAL A 64 -8.62 -12.58 -5.86
CA VAL A 64 -7.88 -11.85 -4.80
C VAL A 64 -7.38 -12.81 -3.74
N LEU A 65 -8.22 -13.73 -3.26
CA LEU A 65 -7.82 -14.74 -2.25
C LEU A 65 -6.72 -15.66 -2.76
N LEU A 66 -6.84 -16.14 -4.01
CA LEU A 66 -5.82 -16.99 -4.65
C LEU A 66 -4.48 -16.26 -4.79
N ALA A 67 -4.49 -14.98 -5.15
CA ALA A 67 -3.26 -14.19 -5.27
C ALA A 67 -2.45 -14.18 -3.96
N PHE A 68 -3.10 -13.87 -2.83
CA PHE A 68 -2.44 -13.92 -1.52
C PHE A 68 -2.12 -15.35 -1.07
N GLY A 69 -2.98 -16.32 -1.43
CA GLY A 69 -2.77 -17.75 -1.14
C GLY A 69 -1.55 -18.33 -1.84
N VAL A 70 -1.31 -17.96 -3.11
CA VAL A 70 -0.13 -18.39 -3.89
C VAL A 70 1.16 -17.86 -3.27
N VAL A 71 1.19 -16.60 -2.81
CA VAL A 71 2.36 -16.06 -2.13
C VAL A 71 2.67 -16.84 -0.84
N LEU A 72 1.64 -17.18 -0.05
CA LEU A 72 1.82 -18.01 1.14
C LEU A 72 2.28 -19.42 0.77
N LEU A 73 1.68 -20.04 -0.26
CA LEU A 73 2.08 -21.36 -0.72
C LEU A 73 3.55 -21.39 -1.15
N LEU A 74 4.02 -20.41 -1.93
CA LEU A 74 5.42 -20.32 -2.33
C LEU A 74 6.34 -20.11 -1.12
N ALA A 75 5.92 -19.31 -0.13
CA ALA A 75 6.68 -19.15 1.10
C ALA A 75 6.79 -20.48 1.88
N ILE A 76 5.68 -21.26 1.98
CA ILE A 76 5.70 -22.59 2.60
C ILE A 76 6.64 -23.54 1.83
N LEU A 77 6.52 -23.59 0.51
CA LEU A 77 7.41 -24.42 -0.31
C LEU A 77 8.88 -24.03 -0.13
N GLY A 78 9.19 -22.74 -0.11
CA GLY A 78 10.53 -22.24 0.17
C GLY A 78 11.03 -22.59 1.57
N ALA A 79 10.17 -22.55 2.59
CA ALA A 79 10.53 -22.92 3.96
C ALA A 79 10.73 -24.44 4.14
N VAL A 80 9.99 -25.27 3.39
CA VAL A 80 10.05 -26.72 3.51
C VAL A 80 11.13 -27.33 2.61
N LEU A 81 11.27 -26.83 1.39
CA LEU A 81 12.17 -27.39 0.37
C LEU A 81 13.51 -26.68 0.29
N GLY A 82 13.61 -25.45 0.79
CA GLY A 82 14.82 -24.65 0.78
C GLY A 82 15.80 -25.09 1.86
N ALA A 83 17.11 -25.12 1.52
CA ALA A 83 18.17 -25.48 2.46
C ALA A 83 18.23 -24.55 3.70
N ASP A 84 17.84 -23.28 3.55
CA ASP A 84 17.87 -22.23 4.58
C ASP A 84 16.47 -21.83 5.05
N GLY A 85 15.44 -22.66 4.84
CA GLY A 85 14.05 -22.36 5.11
C GLY A 85 13.80 -22.02 6.58
N ARG A 86 13.29 -20.81 6.85
CA ARG A 86 12.99 -20.33 8.19
C ARG A 86 11.49 -20.15 8.37
N LEU A 87 10.91 -20.72 9.42
CA LEU A 87 9.50 -20.54 9.75
C LEU A 87 9.10 -19.07 9.90
N ARG A 88 10.06 -18.21 10.27
CA ARG A 88 9.85 -16.75 10.37
C ARG A 88 9.45 -16.12 9.03
N ASP A 89 9.90 -16.69 7.91
CA ASP A 89 9.61 -16.15 6.58
C ASP A 89 8.14 -16.36 6.17
N LEU A 90 7.43 -17.28 6.87
CA LEU A 90 5.99 -17.50 6.70
C LEU A 90 5.13 -16.43 7.37
N GLU A 91 5.66 -15.72 8.37
CA GLU A 91 4.86 -14.78 9.19
C GLU A 91 4.17 -13.71 8.33
N LYS A 92 4.91 -13.03 7.48
CA LYS A 92 4.38 -11.93 6.66
C LYS A 92 3.33 -12.41 5.64
N PRO A 93 3.58 -13.43 4.79
CA PRO A 93 2.60 -13.97 3.86
C PRO A 93 1.33 -14.52 4.56
N ALA A 94 1.51 -15.23 5.69
CA ALA A 94 0.39 -15.75 6.46
C ALA A 94 -0.48 -14.63 7.03
N ARG A 95 0.11 -13.58 7.59
CA ARG A 95 -0.60 -12.40 8.08
C ARG A 95 -1.31 -11.66 6.95
N MET A 96 -0.69 -11.52 5.78
CA MET A 96 -1.31 -10.87 4.62
C MET A 96 -2.54 -11.65 4.14
N LEU A 97 -2.50 -12.99 4.10
CA LEU A 97 -3.68 -13.80 3.78
C LEU A 97 -4.73 -13.73 4.90
N ALA A 98 -4.30 -13.76 6.17
CA ALA A 98 -5.20 -13.63 7.33
C ALA A 98 -5.96 -12.28 7.33
N ALA A 99 -5.43 -11.24 6.66
CA ALA A 99 -6.13 -9.98 6.46
C ALA A 99 -7.47 -10.14 5.70
N ALA A 100 -7.70 -11.26 5.01
CA ALA A 100 -9.01 -11.60 4.42
C ALA A 100 -10.13 -11.66 5.48
N SER A 101 -9.79 -11.89 6.74
CA SER A 101 -10.73 -11.78 7.87
C SER A 101 -11.37 -10.39 7.96
N ALA A 102 -10.68 -9.33 7.55
CA ALA A 102 -11.23 -7.99 7.51
C ALA A 102 -12.41 -7.88 6.52
N MET A 103 -12.30 -8.49 5.33
CA MET A 103 -13.41 -8.60 4.39
C MET A 103 -14.58 -9.38 5.01
N MET A 104 -14.29 -10.51 5.66
CA MET A 104 -15.31 -11.35 6.32
C MET A 104 -16.05 -10.55 7.40
N ALA A 105 -15.34 -9.82 8.25
CA ALA A 105 -15.93 -8.97 9.28
C ALA A 105 -16.79 -7.84 8.66
N VAL A 106 -16.30 -7.18 7.61
CA VAL A 106 -17.05 -6.12 6.92
C VAL A 106 -18.34 -6.65 6.28
N VAL A 107 -18.28 -7.80 5.60
CA VAL A 107 -19.48 -8.42 4.99
C VAL A 107 -20.45 -8.93 6.05
N ALA A 108 -19.95 -9.50 7.15
CA ALA A 108 -20.78 -10.02 8.22
C ALA A 108 -21.59 -8.92 8.95
N PHE A 109 -20.95 -7.81 9.28
CA PHE A 109 -21.52 -6.76 10.13
C PHE A 109 -21.99 -5.52 9.38
N GLN A 110 -21.69 -5.41 8.08
CA GLN A 110 -22.14 -4.34 7.19
C GLN A 110 -21.93 -2.92 7.77
N PRO A 111 -20.72 -2.58 8.22
CA PRO A 111 -20.46 -1.27 8.80
C PRO A 111 -20.65 -0.15 7.78
N HIS A 112 -20.97 1.04 8.29
CA HIS A 112 -21.05 2.21 7.43
C HIS A 112 -19.65 2.67 7.03
N ARG A 113 -19.38 2.75 5.73
CA ARG A 113 -18.05 3.04 5.16
C ARG A 113 -17.46 4.39 5.54
N LYS A 114 -18.27 5.36 6.00
CA LYS A 114 -17.77 6.64 6.50
C LYS A 114 -16.84 6.51 7.70
N ALA A 115 -16.94 5.42 8.47
CA ALA A 115 -15.99 5.17 9.56
C ALA A 115 -14.55 5.04 9.04
N LEU A 116 -14.34 4.31 7.94
CA LEU A 116 -13.04 4.21 7.28
C LEU A 116 -12.56 5.58 6.77
N TRP A 117 -13.45 6.34 6.12
CA TRP A 117 -13.11 7.65 5.59
C TRP A 117 -12.69 8.63 6.69
N TRP A 118 -13.41 8.67 7.79
CA TRP A 118 -13.03 9.50 8.95
C TRP A 118 -11.72 9.05 9.57
N GLY A 119 -11.45 7.75 9.61
CA GLY A 119 -10.16 7.22 10.08
C GLY A 119 -9.00 7.64 9.17
N LEU A 120 -9.18 7.62 7.85
CA LEU A 120 -8.18 8.09 6.88
C LEU A 120 -7.92 9.60 7.03
N ILE A 121 -8.98 10.41 7.14
CA ILE A 121 -8.87 11.86 7.32
C ILE A 121 -8.14 12.19 8.62
N ALA A 122 -8.59 11.61 9.73
CA ALA A 122 -7.99 11.83 11.05
C ALA A 122 -6.53 11.33 11.11
N GLY A 123 -6.26 10.17 10.51
CA GLY A 123 -4.90 9.60 10.44
C GLY A 123 -3.96 10.45 9.59
N ALA A 124 -4.42 10.96 8.45
CA ALA A 124 -3.63 11.86 7.61
C ALA A 124 -3.32 13.19 8.34
N LEU A 125 -4.31 13.78 9.02
CA LEU A 125 -4.12 15.00 9.81
C LEU A 125 -3.18 14.77 11.00
N ALA A 126 -3.35 13.68 11.75
CA ALA A 126 -2.50 13.33 12.88
C ALA A 126 -1.06 13.02 12.43
N GLY A 127 -0.89 12.28 11.33
CA GLY A 127 0.42 12.00 10.74
C GLY A 127 1.12 13.27 10.26
N ALA A 128 0.37 14.19 9.61
CA ALA A 128 0.90 15.48 9.18
C ALA A 128 1.36 16.34 10.36
N ALA A 129 0.55 16.41 11.44
CA ALA A 129 0.91 17.13 12.66
C ALA A 129 2.14 16.52 13.34
N PHE A 130 2.24 15.19 13.39
CA PHE A 130 3.37 14.46 13.97
C PHE A 130 4.68 14.74 13.22
N ILE A 131 4.65 14.68 11.89
CA ILE A 131 5.82 14.99 11.05
C ILE A 131 6.19 16.48 11.12
N ALA A 132 5.21 17.37 11.14
CA ALA A 132 5.44 18.80 11.32
C ALA A 132 6.15 19.10 12.65
N TRP A 133 5.71 18.46 13.74
CA TRP A 133 6.37 18.58 15.03
C TRP A 133 7.81 18.04 15.00
N GLN A 134 8.06 16.90 14.39
CA GLN A 134 9.41 16.35 14.27
C GLN A 134 10.32 17.27 13.43
N ARG A 135 9.81 17.78 12.30
CA ARG A 135 10.62 18.57 11.38
C ARG A 135 10.94 19.96 11.94
N TRP A 136 9.92 20.69 12.41
CA TRP A 136 10.08 22.09 12.82
C TRP A 136 10.14 22.26 14.34
N GLY A 137 9.57 21.36 15.12
CA GLY A 137 9.66 21.40 16.59
C GLY A 137 10.93 20.77 17.11
N LEU A 138 11.36 19.64 16.53
CA LEU A 138 12.58 18.92 16.93
C LEU A 138 13.78 19.16 16.01
N GLY A 139 13.62 19.85 14.88
CA GLY A 139 14.70 20.14 13.94
C GLY A 139 15.20 18.92 13.16
N ILE A 140 14.40 17.86 13.00
CA ILE A 140 14.80 16.65 12.27
C ILE A 140 14.66 16.88 10.78
N ASP A 141 15.76 16.88 10.02
CA ASP A 141 15.74 17.15 8.58
C ASP A 141 14.92 16.16 7.76
N ARG A 142 14.95 14.88 8.13
CA ARG A 142 14.20 13.81 7.47
C ARG A 142 13.38 13.02 8.49
N PRO A 143 12.26 13.60 8.98
CA PRO A 143 11.44 12.93 9.98
C PRO A 143 10.76 11.69 9.39
N GLY A 144 10.73 10.62 10.17
CA GLY A 144 10.13 9.34 9.79
C GLY A 144 9.04 8.87 10.76
N GLY A 145 8.65 9.69 11.71
CA GLY A 145 7.69 9.29 12.74
C GLY A 145 8.26 8.15 13.59
N LEU A 146 7.58 7.02 13.55
CA LEU A 146 7.96 5.78 14.25
C LEU A 146 8.51 4.71 13.28
N ILE A 147 8.81 5.09 12.03
CA ILE A 147 9.38 4.23 10.98
C ILE A 147 10.40 5.04 10.18
N ASN A 148 10.93 4.47 9.09
CA ASN A 148 11.80 5.27 8.23
C ASN A 148 11.01 6.36 7.49
N SER A 149 11.69 7.45 7.11
CA SER A 149 11.08 8.61 6.46
C SER A 149 10.43 8.28 5.11
N ILE A 150 10.99 7.35 4.36
CA ILE A 150 10.48 6.96 3.03
C ILE A 150 9.13 6.25 3.18
N THR A 151 9.09 5.18 3.97
CA THR A 151 7.85 4.42 4.20
C THR A 151 6.76 5.31 4.84
N PHE A 152 7.13 6.21 5.77
CA PHE A 152 6.16 7.14 6.37
C PHE A 152 5.59 8.08 5.31
N GLY A 153 6.44 8.70 4.49
CA GLY A 153 6.03 9.62 3.43
C GLY A 153 5.15 8.95 2.36
N ASP A 154 5.47 7.71 1.99
CA ASP A 154 4.69 6.92 1.03
C ASP A 154 3.31 6.55 1.59
N LEU A 155 3.23 6.12 2.86
CA LEU A 155 1.95 5.85 3.51
C LEU A 155 1.10 7.12 3.70
N MET A 156 1.71 8.27 4.04
CA MET A 156 1.02 9.55 4.08
C MET A 156 0.42 9.91 2.73
N LEU A 157 1.21 9.77 1.66
CA LEU A 157 0.75 10.04 0.29
C LEU A 157 -0.39 9.10 -0.11
N CYS A 158 -0.26 7.80 0.19
CA CYS A 158 -1.31 6.81 -0.04
C CYS A 158 -2.61 7.21 0.68
N MET A 159 -2.55 7.53 1.98
CA MET A 159 -3.73 7.97 2.74
C MET A 159 -4.36 9.23 2.14
N GLY A 160 -3.56 10.18 1.67
CA GLY A 160 -4.04 11.36 0.97
C GLY A 160 -4.79 11.03 -0.32
N LEU A 161 -4.26 10.10 -1.13
CA LEU A 161 -4.91 9.62 -2.35
C LEU A 161 -6.20 8.86 -2.06
N LEU A 162 -6.24 8.06 -0.99
CA LEU A 162 -7.47 7.39 -0.54
C LEU A 162 -8.52 8.41 -0.06
N CYS A 163 -8.12 9.50 0.58
CA CYS A 163 -9.01 10.60 0.93
C CYS A 163 -9.62 11.27 -0.31
N LEU A 164 -8.91 11.36 -1.44
CA LEU A 164 -9.51 11.85 -2.70
C LEU A 164 -10.66 10.94 -3.16
N ALA A 165 -10.50 9.62 -3.09
CA ALA A 165 -11.59 8.69 -3.39
C ALA A 165 -12.77 8.86 -2.42
N ALA A 166 -12.49 9.10 -1.13
CA ALA A 166 -13.52 9.32 -0.12
C ALA A 166 -14.41 10.53 -0.44
N THR A 167 -13.93 11.54 -1.20
CA THR A 167 -14.76 12.69 -1.62
C THR A 167 -16.04 12.30 -2.35
N LEU A 168 -16.09 11.10 -2.94
CA LEU A 168 -17.27 10.57 -3.64
C LEU A 168 -18.43 10.25 -2.69
N ASP A 169 -18.13 10.00 -1.42
CA ASP A 169 -19.14 9.67 -0.38
C ASP A 169 -19.55 10.87 0.46
N PHE A 170 -19.02 12.04 0.14
CA PHE A 170 -19.36 13.29 0.79
C PHE A 170 -20.00 14.25 -0.22
N SER A 171 -20.90 15.11 0.27
CA SER A 171 -21.61 16.09 -0.56
C SER A 171 -21.51 17.49 0.03
N GLY A 172 -21.67 18.49 -0.82
CA GLY A 172 -21.64 19.90 -0.42
C GLY A 172 -20.36 20.25 0.35
N ARG A 173 -20.48 21.00 1.43
CA ARG A 173 -19.37 21.39 2.31
C ARG A 173 -18.68 20.19 3.00
N GLY A 174 -19.36 19.06 3.13
CA GLY A 174 -18.78 17.84 3.70
C GLY A 174 -17.58 17.32 2.92
N THR A 175 -17.49 17.60 1.61
CA THR A 175 -16.37 17.23 0.74
C THR A 175 -15.04 17.89 1.15
N LEU A 176 -15.09 18.99 1.91
CA LEU A 176 -13.89 19.66 2.42
C LEU A 176 -13.07 18.76 3.37
N TRP A 177 -13.72 17.92 4.17
CA TRP A 177 -13.02 17.07 5.13
C TRP A 177 -12.07 16.05 4.47
N PRO A 178 -12.53 15.20 3.53
CA PRO A 178 -11.59 14.34 2.81
C PRO A 178 -10.61 15.13 1.94
N GLY A 179 -10.99 16.34 1.46
CA GLY A 179 -10.04 17.25 0.81
C GLY A 179 -8.91 17.69 1.73
N LEU A 180 -9.20 18.05 2.99
CA LEU A 180 -8.18 18.36 4.00
C LEU A 180 -7.30 17.14 4.30
N GLY A 181 -7.89 15.94 4.40
CA GLY A 181 -7.12 14.70 4.54
C GLY A 181 -6.17 14.45 3.37
N ALA A 182 -6.62 14.72 2.14
CA ALA A 182 -5.78 14.59 0.95
C ALA A 182 -4.61 15.58 0.98
N LEU A 183 -4.86 16.84 1.32
CA LEU A 183 -3.81 17.86 1.45
C LEU A 183 -2.83 17.53 2.58
N ALA A 184 -3.33 17.03 3.72
CA ALA A 184 -2.50 16.59 4.84
C ALA A 184 -1.59 15.41 4.45
N GLY A 185 -2.10 14.45 3.66
CA GLY A 185 -1.30 13.34 3.14
C GLY A 185 -0.17 13.79 2.22
N ILE A 186 -0.47 14.70 1.28
CA ILE A 186 0.53 15.30 0.38
C ILE A 186 1.56 16.09 1.20
N PHE A 187 1.11 16.94 2.11
CA PHE A 187 1.98 17.73 2.99
C PHE A 187 2.92 16.83 3.80
N GLY A 188 2.39 15.78 4.45
CA GLY A 188 3.19 14.84 5.23
C GLY A 188 4.24 14.13 4.39
N SER A 189 3.92 13.71 3.17
CA SER A 189 4.88 13.11 2.24
C SER A 189 6.01 14.09 1.88
N ILE A 190 5.66 15.33 1.56
CA ILE A 190 6.64 16.38 1.24
C ILE A 190 7.53 16.67 2.45
N ALA A 191 6.94 16.79 3.64
CA ALA A 191 7.65 17.13 4.88
C ALA A 191 8.67 16.07 5.31
N THR A 192 8.48 14.79 4.95
CA THR A 192 9.50 13.72 5.16
C THR A 192 10.67 13.80 4.17
N GLY A 193 10.55 14.60 3.11
CA GLY A 193 11.52 14.66 2.02
C GLY A 193 11.50 13.45 1.09
N THR A 194 10.45 12.61 1.15
CA THR A 194 10.25 11.44 0.29
C THR A 194 9.84 11.86 -1.12
N ARG A 195 10.41 11.24 -2.15
CA ARG A 195 10.17 11.57 -3.57
C ARG A 195 9.85 10.37 -4.44
N GLY A 196 10.30 9.20 -4.05
CA GLY A 196 9.99 7.96 -4.76
C GLY A 196 8.49 7.79 -4.98
N GLY A 197 7.68 8.24 -4.02
CA GLY A 197 6.22 8.22 -4.10
C GLY A 197 5.60 9.06 -5.23
N TRP A 198 6.32 9.99 -5.86
CA TRP A 198 5.76 10.84 -6.91
C TRP A 198 5.40 10.06 -8.18
N ILE A 199 6.08 8.94 -8.44
CA ILE A 199 5.69 8.02 -9.54
C ILE A 199 4.26 7.52 -9.29
N ALA A 200 3.91 7.19 -8.05
CA ALA A 200 2.56 6.79 -7.68
C ALA A 200 1.53 7.91 -7.95
N VAL A 201 1.90 9.18 -7.70
CA VAL A 201 1.01 10.32 -8.01
C VAL A 201 0.70 10.38 -9.50
N VAL A 202 1.72 10.23 -10.36
CA VAL A 202 1.53 10.24 -11.82
C VAL A 202 0.58 9.11 -12.25
N LEU A 203 0.80 7.89 -11.76
CA LEU A 203 -0.05 6.75 -12.06
C LEU A 203 -1.50 6.98 -11.59
N CYS A 204 -1.67 7.51 -10.37
CA CYS A 204 -2.99 7.82 -9.81
C CYS A 204 -3.69 8.94 -10.57
N VAL A 205 -2.97 9.98 -11.00
CA VAL A 205 -3.55 11.06 -11.84
C VAL A 205 -4.01 10.52 -13.19
N LEU A 206 -3.21 9.67 -13.86
CA LEU A 206 -3.61 9.03 -15.11
C LEU A 206 -4.88 8.17 -14.93
N LEU A 207 -4.96 7.42 -13.82
CA LEU A 207 -6.18 6.69 -13.47
C LEU A 207 -7.38 7.64 -13.26
N MET A 208 -7.20 8.72 -12.51
CA MET A 208 -8.24 9.69 -12.24
C MET A 208 -8.72 10.40 -13.51
N LEU A 209 -7.83 10.67 -14.47
CA LEU A 209 -8.20 11.20 -15.79
C LEU A 209 -9.05 10.19 -16.57
N ARG A 210 -8.71 8.90 -16.52
CA ARG A 210 -9.50 7.82 -17.17
C ARG A 210 -10.91 7.70 -16.59
N TYR A 211 -11.06 7.94 -15.29
CA TYR A 211 -12.33 7.91 -14.57
C TYR A 211 -12.83 9.34 -14.23
N GLY A 212 -12.50 10.33 -15.05
CA GLY A 212 -12.77 11.76 -14.79
C GLY A 212 -14.25 12.09 -14.58
N HIS A 213 -15.18 11.28 -15.12
CA HIS A 213 -16.61 11.40 -14.83
C HIS A 213 -16.94 11.19 -13.33
N VAL A 214 -16.08 10.49 -12.58
CA VAL A 214 -16.24 10.23 -11.14
C VAL A 214 -15.88 11.47 -10.31
N LEU A 215 -14.97 12.30 -10.79
CA LEU A 215 -14.55 13.55 -10.14
C LEU A 215 -15.36 14.77 -10.61
N GLN A 216 -16.60 14.57 -11.10
CA GLN A 216 -17.46 15.67 -11.50
C GLN A 216 -17.82 16.56 -10.28
N GLY A 217 -17.71 17.86 -10.49
CA GLY A 217 -17.98 18.87 -9.46
C GLY A 217 -16.83 19.87 -9.30
N ARG A 218 -17.14 21.16 -9.24
CA ARG A 218 -16.15 22.24 -9.15
C ARG A 218 -15.21 22.06 -7.95
N LEU A 219 -15.76 21.67 -6.79
CA LEU A 219 -14.98 21.51 -5.56
C LEU A 219 -13.97 20.33 -5.65
N ARG A 220 -14.39 19.18 -6.18
CA ARG A 220 -13.50 18.00 -6.34
C ARG A 220 -12.37 18.28 -7.34
N LYS A 221 -12.69 18.91 -8.47
CA LYS A 221 -11.69 19.36 -9.45
C LYS A 221 -10.75 20.38 -8.84
N GLY A 222 -11.26 21.35 -8.08
CA GLY A 222 -10.47 22.35 -7.38
C GLY A 222 -9.49 21.72 -6.37
N LEU A 223 -9.95 20.74 -5.56
CA LEU A 223 -9.10 20.03 -4.60
C LEU A 223 -8.02 19.18 -5.31
N ALA A 224 -8.36 18.51 -6.40
CA ALA A 224 -7.40 17.74 -7.18
C ALA A 224 -6.34 18.65 -7.84
N LEU A 225 -6.77 19.78 -8.42
CA LEU A 225 -5.88 20.79 -8.99
C LEU A 225 -4.99 21.44 -7.92
N LEU A 226 -5.55 21.77 -6.76
CA LEU A 226 -4.78 22.30 -5.62
C LEU A 226 -3.71 21.29 -5.16
N GLY A 227 -4.07 20.01 -5.02
CA GLY A 227 -3.12 18.96 -4.69
C GLY A 227 -1.98 18.84 -5.71
N LEU A 228 -2.32 18.84 -7.01
CA LEU A 228 -1.34 18.83 -8.08
C LEU A 228 -0.46 20.10 -8.05
N ALA A 229 -1.07 21.26 -7.87
CA ALA A 229 -0.35 22.53 -7.77
C ALA A 229 0.62 22.54 -6.59
N LEU A 230 0.22 21.98 -5.43
CA LEU A 230 1.12 21.83 -4.27
C LEU A 230 2.31 20.92 -4.59
N VAL A 231 2.10 19.79 -5.24
CA VAL A 231 3.21 18.91 -5.66
C VAL A 231 4.14 19.62 -6.63
N VAL A 232 3.61 20.28 -7.64
CA VAL A 232 4.41 21.03 -8.62
C VAL A 232 5.13 22.21 -7.96
N SER A 233 4.46 22.93 -7.07
CA SER A 233 5.06 24.09 -6.39
C SER A 233 6.27 23.72 -5.53
N THR A 234 6.37 22.47 -5.04
CA THR A 234 7.54 22.03 -4.27
C THR A 234 8.84 22.13 -5.05
N TYR A 235 8.79 21.99 -6.38
CA TYR A 235 9.97 22.17 -7.23
C TYR A 235 10.48 23.61 -7.26
N PHE A 236 9.56 24.58 -7.16
CA PHE A 236 9.88 26.02 -7.27
C PHE A 236 10.15 26.68 -5.91
N ILE A 237 9.78 26.04 -4.79
CA ILE A 237 10.00 26.58 -3.45
C ILE A 237 11.37 26.12 -2.93
N PRO A 238 12.37 27.03 -2.79
CA PRO A 238 13.74 26.65 -2.39
C PRO A 238 13.82 25.91 -1.05
N GLN A 239 12.97 26.27 -0.09
CA GLN A 239 12.92 25.68 1.25
C GLN A 239 12.55 24.19 1.25
N THR A 240 11.93 23.69 0.18
CA THR A 240 11.64 22.25 0.03
C THR A 240 12.86 21.45 -0.37
N GLY A 241 13.87 22.11 -0.94
CA GLY A 241 15.06 21.48 -1.50
C GLY A 241 14.77 20.55 -2.70
N ALA A 242 13.55 20.61 -3.28
CA ALA A 242 13.15 19.67 -4.33
C ALA A 242 14.00 19.85 -5.60
N ARG A 243 14.18 21.10 -6.04
CA ARG A 243 15.02 21.42 -7.20
C ARG A 243 16.47 20.98 -6.99
N ALA A 244 17.09 21.39 -5.89
CA ALA A 244 18.48 21.05 -5.59
C ALA A 244 18.74 19.53 -5.61
N ARG A 245 17.75 18.74 -5.19
CA ARG A 245 17.89 17.28 -5.19
C ARG A 245 17.54 16.64 -6.54
N VAL A 246 16.75 17.27 -7.40
CA VAL A 246 16.61 16.84 -8.81
C VAL A 246 17.94 17.06 -9.52
N ASP A 247 18.54 18.25 -9.37
CA ASP A 247 19.84 18.57 -9.92
C ASP A 247 20.91 17.60 -9.38
N GLN A 248 20.95 17.37 -8.06
CA GLN A 248 21.82 16.36 -7.44
C GLN A 248 21.59 14.96 -8.01
N GLY A 249 20.34 14.56 -8.32
CA GLY A 249 20.04 13.28 -8.93
C GLY A 249 20.66 13.12 -10.32
N PHE A 250 20.68 14.18 -11.13
CA PHE A 250 21.36 14.18 -12.42
C PHE A 250 22.89 14.10 -12.24
N ASP A 251 23.44 14.86 -11.29
CA ASP A 251 24.87 14.82 -10.97
C ASP A 251 25.30 13.43 -10.46
N ASP A 252 24.49 12.80 -9.57
CA ASP A 252 24.72 11.45 -9.07
C ASP A 252 24.79 10.41 -10.21
N VAL A 253 23.85 10.48 -11.19
CA VAL A 253 23.85 9.62 -12.38
C VAL A 253 25.11 9.85 -13.21
N GLN A 254 25.46 11.10 -13.47
CA GLN A 254 26.66 11.44 -14.25
C GLN A 254 27.92 10.96 -13.55
N GLN A 255 28.07 11.17 -12.24
CA GLN A 255 29.21 10.71 -11.45
C GLN A 255 29.33 9.19 -11.47
N TYR A 256 28.21 8.48 -11.37
CA TYR A 256 28.19 7.02 -11.43
C TYR A 256 28.70 6.49 -12.77
N PHE A 257 28.18 7.00 -13.90
CA PHE A 257 28.59 6.53 -15.22
C PHE A 257 30.01 6.98 -15.63
N ASN A 258 30.48 8.10 -15.09
CA ASN A 258 31.86 8.56 -15.27
C ASN A 258 32.87 7.83 -14.37
N GLY A 259 32.38 6.95 -13.47
CA GLY A 259 33.21 6.18 -12.54
C GLY A 259 33.86 7.00 -11.43
N THR A 260 33.43 8.27 -11.24
CA THR A 260 34.04 9.19 -10.28
C THR A 260 33.65 8.89 -8.84
N TYR A 261 32.34 8.67 -8.59
CA TYR A 261 31.81 8.37 -7.26
C TYR A 261 30.46 7.70 -7.34
N ALA A 262 30.34 6.52 -6.69
CA ALA A 262 29.10 5.71 -6.72
C ALA A 262 28.29 5.75 -5.41
N TYR A 263 28.89 6.17 -4.28
CA TYR A 263 28.22 6.21 -2.96
C TYR A 263 27.37 7.47 -2.80
N THR A 264 26.41 7.65 -3.68
CA THR A 264 25.41 8.74 -3.67
C THR A 264 24.01 8.14 -3.54
N ASN A 265 22.97 8.97 -3.38
CA ASN A 265 21.60 8.46 -3.25
C ASN A 265 21.12 7.67 -4.49
N VAL A 266 21.49 8.12 -5.70
CA VAL A 266 21.11 7.43 -6.94
C VAL A 266 22.16 6.37 -7.29
N GLY A 267 23.43 6.67 -7.17
CA GLY A 267 24.52 5.74 -7.46
C GLY A 267 24.44 4.46 -6.62
N THR A 268 24.12 4.57 -5.34
CA THR A 268 23.90 3.41 -4.45
C THR A 268 22.81 2.49 -5.00
N ARG A 269 21.68 3.06 -5.46
CA ARG A 269 20.60 2.25 -6.05
C ARG A 269 21.04 1.59 -7.34
N LEU A 270 21.72 2.32 -8.22
CA LEU A 270 22.24 1.77 -9.47
C LEU A 270 23.20 0.62 -9.22
N GLU A 271 24.07 0.75 -8.21
CA GLU A 271 25.03 -0.30 -7.86
C GLU A 271 24.33 -1.52 -7.24
N LEU A 272 23.35 -1.32 -6.35
CA LEU A 272 22.48 -2.40 -5.83
C LEU A 272 21.72 -3.10 -6.96
N TRP A 273 21.17 -2.36 -7.92
CA TRP A 273 20.44 -2.91 -9.07
C TRP A 273 21.38 -3.70 -10.00
N ARG A 274 22.62 -3.24 -10.16
CA ARG A 274 23.67 -3.98 -10.89
C ARG A 274 23.98 -5.32 -10.22
N GLY A 275 24.11 -5.33 -8.89
CA GLY A 275 24.27 -6.58 -8.12
C GLY A 275 23.05 -7.50 -8.24
N ALA A 276 21.84 -6.94 -8.07
CA ALA A 276 20.60 -7.69 -8.23
C ALA A 276 20.47 -8.33 -9.61
N ALA A 277 20.79 -7.58 -10.69
CA ALA A 277 20.71 -8.11 -12.06
C ALA A 277 21.58 -9.35 -12.26
N GLN A 278 22.77 -9.40 -11.65
CA GLN A 278 23.68 -10.54 -11.74
C GLN A 278 23.12 -11.76 -10.97
N LEU A 279 22.62 -11.55 -9.76
CA LEU A 279 21.98 -12.62 -8.96
C LEU A 279 20.72 -13.19 -9.66
N ILE A 280 19.95 -12.35 -10.33
CA ILE A 280 18.77 -12.77 -11.10
C ILE A 280 19.17 -13.67 -12.26
N VAL A 281 20.25 -13.36 -12.97
CA VAL A 281 20.75 -14.20 -14.08
C VAL A 281 21.22 -15.57 -13.57
N GLU A 282 21.79 -15.65 -12.37
CA GLU A 282 22.22 -16.90 -11.75
C GLU A 282 21.04 -17.76 -11.27
N HIS A 283 19.94 -17.13 -10.79
CA HIS A 283 18.78 -17.81 -10.23
C HIS A 283 17.46 -17.29 -10.81
N PRO A 284 17.19 -17.41 -12.12
CA PRO A 284 16.12 -16.68 -12.79
C PRO A 284 14.71 -17.20 -12.46
N VAL A 285 14.53 -18.48 -12.15
CA VAL A 285 13.19 -19.10 -12.05
C VAL A 285 12.63 -19.02 -10.63
N LEU A 286 13.36 -19.49 -9.64
CA LEU A 286 12.93 -19.59 -8.24
C LEU A 286 13.63 -18.59 -7.31
N GLY A 287 14.61 -17.84 -7.84
CA GLY A 287 15.42 -16.92 -7.05
C GLY A 287 16.42 -17.62 -6.14
N ALA A 288 17.06 -16.85 -5.27
CA ALA A 288 18.08 -17.30 -4.33
C ALA A 288 17.57 -17.20 -2.88
N SER A 289 18.03 -18.07 -1.99
CA SER A 289 17.83 -17.88 -0.55
C SER A 289 18.54 -16.60 -0.06
N ALA A 290 18.16 -16.09 1.10
CA ALA A 290 18.83 -14.91 1.66
C ALA A 290 20.33 -15.13 1.88
N ALA A 291 20.74 -16.33 2.31
CA ALA A 291 22.14 -16.70 2.48
C ALA A 291 22.87 -16.78 1.13
N THR A 292 22.26 -17.41 0.12
CA THR A 292 22.82 -17.53 -1.24
C THR A 292 22.97 -16.15 -1.89
N ALA A 293 21.96 -15.29 -1.80
CA ALA A 293 22.01 -13.94 -2.35
C ALA A 293 23.10 -13.09 -1.67
N ARG A 294 23.23 -13.21 -0.34
CA ARG A 294 24.29 -12.52 0.41
C ARG A 294 25.66 -12.99 -0.01
N ALA A 295 25.90 -14.31 -0.07
CA ALA A 295 27.17 -14.89 -0.52
C ALA A 295 27.48 -14.47 -1.97
N GLY A 296 26.49 -14.47 -2.86
CA GLY A 296 26.64 -13.98 -4.23
C GLY A 296 27.06 -12.51 -4.30
N LEU A 297 26.46 -11.62 -3.50
CA LEU A 297 26.90 -10.21 -3.42
C LEU A 297 28.33 -10.09 -2.90
N GLU A 298 28.74 -10.86 -1.88
CA GLU A 298 30.10 -10.89 -1.35
C GLU A 298 31.10 -11.36 -2.41
N GLN A 299 30.73 -12.36 -3.22
CA GLN A 299 31.55 -12.83 -4.34
C GLN A 299 31.68 -11.75 -5.44
N LEU A 300 30.59 -11.04 -5.77
CA LEU A 300 30.61 -9.94 -6.74
C LEU A 300 31.50 -8.80 -6.28
N VAL A 301 31.52 -8.51 -4.98
CA VAL A 301 32.42 -7.51 -4.37
C VAL A 301 33.89 -7.98 -4.47
N ALA A 302 34.16 -9.23 -4.12
CA ALA A 302 35.51 -9.81 -4.20
C ALA A 302 36.04 -9.78 -5.66
N GLN A 303 35.17 -9.99 -6.64
CA GLN A 303 35.47 -9.86 -8.07
C GLN A 303 35.52 -8.41 -8.58
N ARG A 304 35.31 -7.41 -7.74
CA ARG A 304 35.22 -5.98 -8.10
C ARG A 304 34.16 -5.66 -9.15
N ARG A 305 33.10 -6.47 -9.24
CA ARG A 305 31.99 -6.28 -10.17
C ARG A 305 30.94 -5.31 -9.61
N VAL A 306 30.86 -5.20 -8.29
CA VAL A 306 30.07 -4.21 -7.56
C VAL A 306 30.89 -3.62 -6.42
N GLN A 307 30.50 -2.43 -5.96
CA GLN A 307 31.18 -1.72 -4.88
C GLN A 307 30.91 -2.35 -3.51
N PRO A 308 31.90 -2.34 -2.56
CA PRO A 308 31.74 -2.98 -1.25
C PRO A 308 30.57 -2.48 -0.42
N PHE A 309 30.19 -1.20 -0.55
CA PHE A 309 29.11 -0.61 0.23
C PHE A 309 27.73 -1.24 -0.04
N VAL A 310 27.54 -2.00 -1.13
CA VAL A 310 26.28 -2.72 -1.38
C VAL A 310 25.95 -3.73 -0.25
N LEU A 311 26.98 -4.17 0.48
CA LEU A 311 26.84 -5.09 1.60
C LEU A 311 26.30 -4.42 2.88
N GLU A 312 26.21 -3.10 2.92
CA GLU A 312 25.64 -2.33 4.04
C GLU A 312 24.11 -2.30 4.00
N PHE A 313 23.51 -2.71 2.88
CA PHE A 313 22.07 -2.63 2.64
C PHE A 313 21.39 -3.99 2.75
N ASP A 314 20.21 -4.01 3.37
CA ASP A 314 19.40 -5.22 3.56
C ASP A 314 18.46 -5.48 2.38
N HIS A 315 18.31 -4.54 1.44
CA HIS A 315 17.40 -4.63 0.30
C HIS A 315 17.83 -3.78 -0.89
N PHE A 316 17.28 -4.08 -2.08
CA PHE A 316 17.67 -3.47 -3.35
C PHE A 316 16.95 -2.16 -3.69
N HIS A 317 16.19 -1.56 -2.78
CA HIS A 317 15.40 -0.33 -3.00
C HIS A 317 14.50 -0.37 -4.25
N ASN A 318 14.00 -1.55 -4.58
CA ASN A 318 13.05 -1.79 -5.67
C ASN A 318 12.37 -3.14 -5.43
N ASP A 319 11.02 -3.13 -5.28
CA ASP A 319 10.26 -4.36 -4.99
C ASP A 319 10.39 -5.41 -6.11
N ILE A 320 10.45 -4.99 -7.37
CA ILE A 320 10.57 -5.91 -8.52
C ILE A 320 11.89 -6.67 -8.46
N LEU A 321 12.99 -5.94 -8.27
CA LEU A 321 14.32 -6.56 -8.16
C LEU A 321 14.43 -7.41 -6.89
N GLN A 322 13.90 -6.92 -5.78
CA GLN A 322 13.86 -7.65 -4.51
C GLN A 322 13.16 -9.01 -4.70
N VAL A 323 12.00 -9.01 -5.32
CA VAL A 323 11.22 -10.24 -5.54
C VAL A 323 11.88 -11.15 -6.57
N LEU A 324 12.49 -10.59 -7.62
CA LEU A 324 13.23 -11.38 -8.61
C LEU A 324 14.46 -12.05 -8.00
N VAL A 325 15.22 -11.37 -7.15
CA VAL A 325 16.40 -11.98 -6.49
C VAL A 325 16.00 -13.14 -5.60
N TYR A 326 14.94 -12.98 -4.78
CA TYR A 326 14.57 -13.96 -3.77
C TYR A 326 13.51 -14.97 -4.21
N GLY A 327 12.77 -14.70 -5.28
CA GLY A 327 11.68 -15.57 -5.75
C GLY A 327 11.70 -15.85 -7.26
N GLY A 328 12.67 -15.29 -7.99
CA GLY A 328 12.74 -15.42 -9.44
C GLY A 328 11.47 -14.94 -10.15
N VAL A 329 11.27 -15.40 -11.38
CA VAL A 329 10.07 -15.09 -12.16
C VAL A 329 8.80 -15.65 -11.51
N VAL A 330 8.89 -16.82 -10.85
CA VAL A 330 7.75 -17.41 -10.15
C VAL A 330 7.28 -16.51 -8.98
N GLY A 331 8.23 -16.04 -8.17
CA GLY A 331 7.95 -15.08 -7.10
C GLY A 331 7.41 -13.76 -7.63
N LEU A 332 7.96 -13.24 -8.73
CA LEU A 332 7.49 -12.00 -9.37
C LEU A 332 6.03 -12.13 -9.83
N LEU A 333 5.67 -13.22 -10.49
CA LEU A 333 4.28 -13.46 -10.93
C LEU A 333 3.32 -13.56 -9.74
N ALA A 334 3.73 -14.24 -8.67
CA ALA A 334 2.95 -14.34 -7.44
C ALA A 334 2.79 -12.96 -6.77
N TRP A 335 3.86 -12.18 -6.65
CA TRP A 335 3.80 -10.82 -6.10
C TRP A 335 2.93 -9.90 -6.96
N LEU A 336 3.12 -9.89 -8.28
CA LEU A 336 2.29 -9.12 -9.21
C LEU A 336 0.81 -9.51 -9.10
N SER A 337 0.51 -10.79 -8.87
CA SER A 337 -0.89 -11.23 -8.69
C SER A 337 -1.56 -10.55 -7.51
N THR A 338 -0.83 -10.23 -6.40
CA THR A 338 -1.37 -9.52 -5.24
C THR A 338 -1.68 -8.05 -5.51
N LEU A 339 -1.18 -7.49 -6.60
CA LEU A 339 -1.51 -6.15 -7.10
C LEU A 339 -2.59 -6.22 -8.19
N VAL A 340 -2.39 -7.08 -9.19
CA VAL A 340 -3.26 -7.16 -10.38
C VAL A 340 -4.65 -7.69 -10.02
N ALA A 341 -4.75 -8.73 -9.20
CA ALA A 341 -6.06 -9.31 -8.87
C ALA A 341 -6.97 -8.33 -8.10
N PRO A 342 -6.50 -7.62 -7.05
CA PRO A 342 -7.29 -6.56 -6.42
C PRO A 342 -7.61 -5.42 -7.38
N PHE A 343 -6.65 -4.97 -8.20
CA PHE A 343 -6.88 -3.90 -9.16
C PHE A 343 -8.01 -4.25 -10.14
N VAL A 344 -7.97 -5.45 -10.72
CA VAL A 344 -9.01 -5.94 -11.64
C VAL A 344 -10.37 -6.06 -10.93
N PHE A 345 -10.38 -6.55 -9.68
CA PHE A 345 -11.59 -6.58 -8.86
C PHE A 345 -12.17 -5.18 -8.71
N PHE A 346 -11.39 -4.20 -8.25
CA PHE A 346 -11.86 -2.82 -8.05
C PHE A 346 -12.27 -2.14 -9.36
N ALA A 347 -11.54 -2.36 -10.46
CA ALA A 347 -11.90 -1.82 -11.77
C ALA A 347 -13.27 -2.33 -12.25
N ARG A 348 -13.60 -3.60 -11.98
CA ARG A 348 -14.93 -4.15 -12.26
C ARG A 348 -16.01 -3.54 -11.36
N GLN A 349 -15.68 -3.22 -10.09
CA GLN A 349 -16.63 -2.61 -9.16
C GLN A 349 -16.93 -1.14 -9.50
N MET A 350 -16.04 -0.43 -10.21
CA MET A 350 -16.29 0.94 -10.69
C MET A 350 -17.54 1.08 -11.56
N ARG A 351 -18.02 0.00 -12.16
CA ARG A 351 -19.27 -0.03 -12.95
C ARG A 351 -20.52 0.16 -12.07
N HIS A 352 -20.39 0.02 -10.75
CA HIS A 352 -21.49 0.13 -9.80
C HIS A 352 -21.38 1.45 -9.02
N PRO A 353 -22.29 2.44 -9.24
CA PRO A 353 -22.18 3.76 -8.64
C PRO A 353 -22.07 3.75 -7.11
N ARG A 354 -22.77 2.80 -6.44
CA ARG A 354 -22.72 2.69 -4.97
C ARG A 354 -21.37 2.16 -4.46
N ALA A 355 -20.60 1.46 -5.29
CA ALA A 355 -19.27 0.94 -4.97
C ALA A 355 -18.14 1.85 -5.45
N ALA A 356 -18.44 2.95 -6.15
CA ALA A 356 -17.43 3.79 -6.80
C ALA A 356 -16.36 4.32 -5.85
N ALA A 357 -16.73 4.81 -4.66
CA ALA A 357 -15.76 5.34 -3.70
C ALA A 357 -14.77 4.26 -3.19
N PRO A 358 -15.23 3.11 -2.63
CA PRO A 358 -14.29 2.07 -2.19
C PRO A 358 -13.55 1.42 -3.36
N ALA A 359 -14.15 1.32 -4.55
CA ALA A 359 -13.48 0.79 -5.73
C ALA A 359 -12.36 1.71 -6.22
N LEU A 360 -12.61 3.02 -6.32
CA LEU A 360 -11.57 3.99 -6.66
C LEU A 360 -10.45 3.98 -5.63
N ALA A 361 -10.78 3.97 -4.33
CA ALA A 361 -9.80 3.88 -3.26
C ALA A 361 -8.92 2.63 -3.40
N GLY A 362 -9.51 1.47 -3.72
CA GLY A 362 -8.77 0.24 -3.94
C GLY A 362 -7.82 0.31 -5.13
N MET A 363 -8.25 0.91 -6.24
CA MET A 363 -7.38 1.11 -7.41
C MET A 363 -6.23 2.07 -7.09
N LEU A 364 -6.50 3.19 -6.39
CA LEU A 364 -5.48 4.14 -5.96
C LEU A 364 -4.49 3.50 -4.99
N LEU A 365 -4.96 2.67 -4.05
CA LEU A 365 -4.12 1.91 -3.12
C LEU A 365 -3.13 1.02 -3.88
N VAL A 366 -3.61 0.22 -4.83
CA VAL A 366 -2.77 -0.69 -5.61
C VAL A 366 -1.73 0.08 -6.43
N LEU A 367 -2.15 1.14 -7.14
CA LEU A 367 -1.22 1.94 -7.95
C LEU A 367 -0.20 2.69 -7.09
N SER A 368 -0.60 3.15 -5.89
CA SER A 368 0.32 3.76 -4.95
C SER A 368 1.42 2.78 -4.55
N TYR A 369 1.05 1.57 -4.12
CA TYR A 369 2.02 0.55 -3.72
C TYR A 369 2.91 0.09 -4.87
N PHE A 370 2.35 -0.08 -6.07
CA PHE A 370 3.17 -0.36 -7.25
C PHE A 370 4.18 0.77 -7.54
N GLY A 371 3.72 2.03 -7.53
CA GLY A 371 4.59 3.18 -7.77
C GLY A 371 5.69 3.35 -6.71
N PHE A 372 5.37 3.12 -5.43
CA PHE A 372 6.35 3.14 -4.33
C PHE A 372 7.39 2.03 -4.51
N GLY A 373 6.95 0.83 -4.90
CA GLY A 373 7.79 -0.35 -5.12
C GLY A 373 8.82 -0.18 -6.24
N LEU A 374 8.66 0.79 -7.14
CA LEU A 374 9.65 1.09 -8.18
C LEU A 374 10.91 1.78 -7.63
N THR A 375 10.84 2.41 -6.46
CA THR A 375 11.93 3.21 -5.89
C THR A 375 12.28 2.83 -4.45
N GLU A 376 11.50 1.94 -3.84
CA GLU A 376 11.70 1.43 -2.48
C GLU A 376 11.15 0.01 -2.38
N VAL A 377 11.54 -0.75 -1.35
CA VAL A 377 10.90 -2.05 -1.05
C VAL A 377 9.78 -1.79 -0.05
N ILE A 378 8.62 -1.32 -0.54
CA ILE A 378 7.50 -0.90 0.31
C ILE A 378 6.89 -2.08 1.10
N PHE A 379 6.98 -3.30 0.56
CA PHE A 379 6.55 -4.52 1.24
C PHE A 379 7.59 -5.08 2.23
N TRP A 380 8.76 -4.44 2.38
CA TRP A 380 9.76 -4.85 3.38
C TRP A 380 9.23 -4.70 4.80
N SER A 381 8.63 -3.56 5.11
CA SER A 381 8.02 -3.30 6.41
C SER A 381 6.74 -4.12 6.60
N VAL A 382 6.67 -4.91 7.68
CA VAL A 382 5.45 -5.64 8.07
C VAL A 382 4.27 -4.66 8.23
N ARG A 383 4.50 -3.46 8.77
CA ARG A 383 3.47 -2.43 8.94
C ARG A 383 2.87 -2.01 7.60
N SER A 384 3.70 -1.70 6.63
CA SER A 384 3.25 -1.30 5.29
C SER A 384 2.55 -2.46 4.57
N ALA A 385 3.13 -3.66 4.58
CA ALA A 385 2.53 -4.85 3.96
C ALA A 385 1.15 -5.19 4.56
N MET A 386 1.02 -5.10 5.89
CA MET A 386 -0.24 -5.34 6.58
C MET A 386 -1.27 -4.25 6.32
N PHE A 387 -0.86 -2.97 6.27
CA PHE A 387 -1.76 -1.89 5.89
C PHE A 387 -2.32 -2.10 4.50
N TYR A 388 -1.48 -2.46 3.53
CA TYR A 388 -1.91 -2.82 2.18
C TYR A 388 -2.96 -3.95 2.20
N ALA A 389 -2.62 -5.09 2.78
CA ALA A 389 -3.48 -6.26 2.78
C ALA A 389 -4.82 -6.00 3.49
N LEU A 390 -4.81 -5.39 4.68
CA LEU A 390 -6.02 -5.05 5.43
C LEU A 390 -6.89 -4.06 4.65
N MET A 391 -6.29 -3.01 4.05
CA MET A 391 -7.04 -2.05 3.25
C MET A 391 -7.63 -2.68 1.99
N VAL A 392 -6.89 -3.55 1.29
CA VAL A 392 -7.45 -4.31 0.15
C VAL A 392 -8.69 -5.07 0.59
N PHE A 393 -8.61 -5.87 1.64
CA PHE A 393 -9.74 -6.71 2.05
C PHE A 393 -10.89 -5.92 2.69
N VAL A 394 -10.62 -4.84 3.42
CA VAL A 394 -11.67 -3.91 3.90
C VAL A 394 -12.42 -3.30 2.71
N LEU A 395 -11.68 -2.77 1.72
CA LEU A 395 -12.29 -2.12 0.55
C LEU A 395 -13.04 -3.14 -0.33
N VAL A 396 -12.54 -4.37 -0.47
CA VAL A 396 -13.29 -5.47 -1.10
C VAL A 396 -14.60 -5.70 -0.39
N GLY A 397 -14.60 -5.85 0.94
CA GLY A 397 -15.82 -6.04 1.74
C GLY A 397 -16.82 -4.88 1.58
N LEU A 398 -16.34 -3.63 1.56
CA LEU A 398 -17.17 -2.45 1.35
C LEU A 398 -17.79 -2.41 -0.06
N CYS A 399 -17.06 -2.84 -1.09
CA CYS A 399 -17.60 -2.98 -2.45
C CYS A 399 -18.72 -4.03 -2.51
N LEU A 400 -18.54 -5.18 -1.84
CA LEU A 400 -19.54 -6.24 -1.80
C LEU A 400 -20.82 -5.78 -1.10
N ASN A 401 -20.72 -5.06 0.01
CA ASN A 401 -21.87 -4.53 0.75
C ASN A 401 -22.63 -3.43 -0.02
N ALA A 402 -21.99 -2.81 -1.01
CA ALA A 402 -22.63 -1.76 -1.81
C ALA A 402 -23.63 -2.30 -2.87
N ARG A 403 -23.67 -3.63 -3.07
CA ARG A 403 -24.59 -4.28 -4.03
C ARG A 403 -25.88 -4.69 -3.36
N PRO A 404 -27.05 -4.56 -4.03
CA PRO A 404 -28.27 -5.19 -3.53
C PRO A 404 -28.13 -6.72 -3.57
N ALA A 405 -28.59 -7.38 -2.51
CA ALA A 405 -28.68 -8.83 -2.46
C ALA A 405 -29.67 -9.28 -3.59
N GLY A 406 -29.17 -9.87 -4.66
CA GLY A 406 -29.99 -10.35 -5.79
C GLY A 406 -29.48 -10.04 -7.20
N ALA A 407 -28.52 -9.11 -7.37
CA ALA A 407 -28.03 -8.76 -8.69
C ALA A 407 -27.10 -9.82 -9.37
N GLY A 408 -26.82 -10.93 -8.68
CA GLY A 408 -25.91 -12.00 -9.16
C GLY A 408 -26.57 -13.09 -10.01
N GLN A 409 -27.89 -13.18 -10.09
CA GLN A 409 -28.58 -14.28 -10.77
C GLN A 409 -29.16 -13.93 -12.15
N ALA A 410 -29.18 -12.67 -12.56
CA ALA A 410 -29.77 -12.25 -13.83
C ALA A 410 -28.86 -12.36 -15.06
N GLY A 411 -27.60 -12.77 -14.89
CA GLY A 411 -26.60 -12.81 -15.98
C GLY A 411 -26.28 -14.19 -16.55
N SER A 412 -26.84 -15.29 -16.04
CA SER A 412 -26.50 -16.66 -16.48
C SER A 412 -27.61 -17.39 -17.27
N SER A 413 -28.70 -16.72 -17.60
CA SER A 413 -29.81 -17.31 -18.37
C SER A 413 -29.98 -16.72 -19.77
N ALA A 414 -28.99 -16.01 -20.28
CA ALA A 414 -28.97 -15.51 -21.67
C ALA A 414 -27.60 -15.77 -22.30
N SER A 415 -27.33 -17.03 -22.62
CA SER A 415 -26.40 -17.47 -23.68
C SER A 415 -26.72 -18.89 -24.09
#